data_15b907e5472f1032705197e91845eacc
#
_entry.id   15b907e5472f1032705197e91845eacc
#
_cell.length_a   1.000
_cell.length_b   1.000
_cell.length_c   1.000
_cell.angle_alpha   90.00
_cell.angle_beta   90.00
_cell.angle_gamma   90.00
#
_symmetry.space_group_name_H-M   'P 1'
#
loop_
_entity.id
_entity.type
_entity.pdbx_description
1 polymer ?
#
loop_
_entity_poly.entity_id
_entity_poly.type
_entity_poly.pdbx_seq_one_letter_code
_entity_poly.pdbx_strand_id
1 'polypeptide(L)'
;GAIIGMSETDGGFSFVTDVNTLYKLEDGIPKIISTNQFSQSVTVYSSVTLPDGGFALGTISNGLLVIDDQGAIEYQINQSNGLSNNTVLSVFLDRDQNLWLGLDNGIDYINVTSTIKTFIDRTGKLGTIYDAIYYQDYLYLGSNQGLYVRPPGSEQFQFVEGTNGQVWNLRN
;
A
#
# COMPACT_ATOMS: atom_id res chain seq x y z
N GLY A 1 0.38 -17.50 17.03
CA GLY A 1 1.32 -17.06 16.02
C GLY A 1 2.65 -16.64 16.63
N ALA A 2 3.69 -16.55 15.85
CA ALA A 2 4.98 -16.02 16.28
C ALA A 2 4.93 -14.48 16.29
N ILE A 3 5.61 -13.84 17.26
CA ILE A 3 5.78 -12.38 17.25
C ILE A 3 6.82 -12.05 16.19
N ILE A 4 6.44 -11.17 15.24
CA ILE A 4 7.29 -10.73 14.12
C ILE A 4 7.84 -9.32 14.36
N GLY A 5 7.08 -8.48 15.07
CA GLY A 5 7.52 -7.12 15.39
C GLY A 5 6.98 -6.64 16.72
N MET A 6 7.70 -5.72 17.33
CA MET A 6 7.31 -5.09 18.60
C MET A 6 7.68 -3.60 18.55
N SER A 7 6.79 -2.76 19.05
CA SER A 7 6.94 -1.32 19.18
C SER A 7 6.69 -0.89 20.62
N GLU A 8 7.49 0.04 21.11
CA GLU A 8 7.21 0.77 22.34
C GLU A 8 6.31 1.98 22.01
N THR A 9 5.24 2.13 22.76
CA THR A 9 4.27 3.24 22.63
C THR A 9 4.08 3.91 23.98
N ASP A 10 3.49 5.09 24.02
CA ASP A 10 3.24 5.85 25.28
C ASP A 10 2.43 5.09 26.33
N GLY A 11 1.77 4.01 25.96
CA GLY A 11 0.93 3.18 26.85
C GLY A 11 1.47 1.77 27.08
N GLY A 12 2.74 1.46 26.74
CA GLY A 12 3.36 0.14 26.87
C GLY A 12 3.91 -0.38 25.55
N PHE A 13 3.77 -1.68 25.30
CA PHE A 13 4.29 -2.32 24.09
C PHE A 13 3.15 -2.81 23.21
N SER A 14 3.29 -2.58 21.90
CA SER A 14 2.47 -3.21 20.87
C SER A 14 3.30 -4.26 20.12
N PHE A 15 2.70 -5.37 19.73
CA PHE A 15 3.38 -6.39 18.94
C PHE A 15 2.46 -7.01 17.89
N VAL A 16 3.05 -7.33 16.75
CA VAL A 16 2.35 -7.95 15.63
C VAL A 16 2.84 -9.37 15.42
N THR A 17 1.92 -10.25 15.05
CA THR A 17 2.21 -11.67 14.81
C THR A 17 2.27 -12.01 13.31
N ASP A 18 2.82 -13.18 13.01
CA ASP A 18 2.90 -13.77 11.67
C ASP A 18 1.54 -13.93 10.96
N VAL A 19 0.46 -13.97 11.73
CA VAL A 19 -0.93 -14.01 11.23
C VAL A 19 -1.62 -12.63 11.22
N ASN A 20 -0.82 -11.55 11.22
CA ASN A 20 -1.31 -10.17 11.19
C ASN A 20 -2.33 -9.85 12.28
N THR A 21 -2.04 -10.25 13.50
CA THR A 21 -2.81 -9.85 14.68
C THR A 21 -1.98 -8.87 15.50
N LEU A 22 -2.55 -7.68 15.74
CA LEU A 22 -1.93 -6.65 16.57
C LEU A 22 -2.41 -6.78 18.01
N TYR A 23 -1.48 -6.77 18.93
CA TYR A 23 -1.70 -6.79 20.36
C TYR A 23 -1.09 -5.55 21.02
N LYS A 24 -1.70 -5.11 22.11
CA LYS A 24 -1.12 -4.14 23.05
C LYS A 24 -0.96 -4.79 24.40
N LEU A 25 0.15 -4.53 25.06
CA LEU A 25 0.41 -5.02 26.42
C LEU A 25 -0.10 -3.97 27.41
N GLU A 26 -1.17 -4.27 28.12
CA GLU A 26 -1.73 -3.43 29.18
C GLU A 26 -1.62 -4.16 30.52
N ASP A 27 -0.92 -3.56 31.48
CA ASP A 27 -0.66 -4.15 32.81
C ASP A 27 -0.03 -5.55 32.74
N GLY A 28 0.82 -5.79 31.76
CA GLY A 28 1.46 -7.09 31.52
C GLY A 28 0.57 -8.15 30.85
N ILE A 29 -0.65 -7.77 30.45
CA ILE A 29 -1.61 -8.67 29.81
C ILE A 29 -1.76 -8.27 28.32
N PRO A 30 -1.54 -9.21 27.37
CA PRO A 30 -1.75 -8.93 25.97
C PRO A 30 -3.24 -8.84 25.64
N LYS A 31 -3.65 -7.71 25.06
CA LYS A 31 -4.99 -7.50 24.53
C LYS A 31 -4.94 -7.37 23.02
N ILE A 32 -5.88 -8.00 22.34
CA ILE A 32 -6.02 -7.88 20.89
C ILE A 32 -6.57 -6.48 20.56
N ILE A 33 -5.83 -5.72 19.75
CA ILE A 33 -6.27 -4.43 19.21
C ILE A 33 -6.96 -4.66 17.86
N SER A 34 -6.30 -5.42 16.98
CA SER A 34 -6.83 -5.72 15.66
C SER A 34 -6.48 -7.13 15.23
N THR A 35 -7.37 -7.75 14.49
CA THR A 35 -7.14 -9.02 13.81
C THR A 35 -7.09 -8.77 12.30
N ASN A 36 -6.53 -9.73 11.57
CA ASN A 36 -6.46 -9.71 10.11
C ASN A 36 -7.82 -9.31 9.50
N GLN A 37 -7.83 -8.16 8.83
CA GLN A 37 -9.03 -7.61 8.15
C GLN A 37 -9.15 -8.08 6.70
N PHE A 38 -8.24 -8.91 6.22
CA PHE A 38 -8.28 -9.46 4.87
C PHE A 38 -9.23 -10.66 4.78
N SER A 39 -9.90 -10.79 3.67
CA SER A 39 -10.71 -11.97 3.34
C SER A 39 -9.87 -13.25 3.15
N GLN A 40 -8.55 -13.11 3.00
CA GLN A 40 -7.58 -14.20 2.89
C GLN A 40 -6.54 -14.08 4.01
N SER A 41 -6.03 -15.22 4.48
CA SER A 41 -4.97 -15.23 5.48
C SER A 41 -3.71 -14.58 4.92
N VAL A 42 -3.20 -13.56 5.61
CA VAL A 42 -1.94 -12.90 5.29
C VAL A 42 -0.87 -13.45 6.21
N THR A 43 0.22 -13.94 5.63
CA THR A 43 1.40 -14.36 6.38
C THR A 43 2.43 -13.24 6.40
N VAL A 44 2.64 -12.66 7.58
CA VAL A 44 3.69 -11.67 7.81
C VAL A 44 5.01 -12.38 8.03
N TYR A 45 6.03 -11.99 7.30
CA TYR A 45 7.37 -12.57 7.37
C TYR A 45 8.38 -11.65 8.06
N SER A 46 8.23 -10.35 7.86
CA SER A 46 9.11 -9.33 8.44
C SER A 46 8.32 -8.09 8.81
N SER A 47 8.85 -7.28 9.71
CA SER A 47 8.24 -6.02 10.08
C SER A 47 9.27 -4.99 10.50
N VAL A 48 8.89 -3.72 10.42
CA VAL A 48 9.58 -2.60 11.06
C VAL A 48 8.55 -1.68 11.70
N THR A 49 8.90 -1.12 12.85
CA THR A 49 8.08 -0.11 13.52
C THR A 49 8.24 1.22 12.82
N LEU A 50 7.13 1.93 12.65
CA LEU A 50 7.08 3.27 12.11
C LEU A 50 7.10 4.33 13.23
N PRO A 51 7.50 5.57 12.95
CA PRO A 51 7.62 6.62 13.97
C PRO A 51 6.30 6.99 14.67
N ASP A 52 5.17 6.75 14.03
CA ASP A 52 3.81 6.96 14.55
C ASP A 52 3.30 5.81 15.43
N GLY A 53 4.12 4.77 15.63
CA GLY A 53 3.78 3.58 16.41
C GLY A 53 3.12 2.47 15.62
N GLY A 54 2.84 2.68 14.35
CA GLY A 54 2.38 1.67 13.41
C GLY A 54 3.47 0.71 12.94
N PHE A 55 3.15 -0.15 11.99
CA PHE A 55 4.07 -1.14 11.44
C PHE A 55 4.03 -1.18 9.92
N ALA A 56 5.20 -1.34 9.31
CA ALA A 56 5.32 -1.78 7.94
C ALA A 56 5.62 -3.29 7.93
N LEU A 57 4.75 -4.07 7.30
CA LEU A 57 4.73 -5.53 7.33
C LEU A 57 5.06 -6.09 5.96
N GLY A 58 6.16 -6.82 5.85
CA GLY A 58 6.50 -7.62 4.67
C GLY A 58 5.77 -8.95 4.69
N THR A 59 5.08 -9.28 3.61
CA THR A 59 4.27 -10.50 3.51
C THR A 59 4.79 -11.46 2.44
N ILE A 60 4.38 -12.72 2.52
CA ILE A 60 4.79 -13.75 1.54
C ILE A 60 4.13 -13.59 0.17
N SER A 61 2.90 -13.08 0.10
CA SER A 61 2.17 -13.03 -1.17
C SER A 61 1.32 -11.78 -1.39
N ASN A 62 1.29 -10.87 -0.40
CA ASN A 62 0.43 -9.69 -0.43
C ASN A 62 1.21 -8.36 -0.55
N GLY A 63 2.55 -8.43 -0.75
CA GLY A 63 3.42 -7.28 -0.81
C GLY A 63 3.72 -6.68 0.56
N LEU A 64 3.81 -5.37 0.61
CA LEU A 64 3.96 -4.57 1.82
C LEU A 64 2.60 -4.09 2.31
N LEU A 65 2.36 -4.25 3.60
CA LEU A 65 1.21 -3.66 4.30
C LEU A 65 1.73 -2.63 5.28
N VAL A 66 1.09 -1.47 5.32
CA VAL A 66 1.30 -0.49 6.38
C VAL A 66 0.04 -0.37 7.20
N ILE A 67 0.19 -0.55 8.50
CA ILE A 67 -0.88 -0.43 9.48
C ILE A 67 -0.53 0.65 10.51
N ASP A 68 -1.53 1.36 10.97
CA ASP A 68 -1.39 2.32 12.08
C ASP A 68 -1.25 1.60 13.45
N ASP A 69 -1.11 2.37 14.51
CA ASP A 69 -1.00 1.89 15.89
C ASP A 69 -2.30 1.25 16.43
N GLN A 70 -3.43 1.40 15.72
CA GLN A 70 -4.70 0.73 16.00
C GLN A 70 -4.92 -0.50 15.12
N GLY A 71 -3.98 -0.81 14.22
CA GLY A 71 -4.04 -1.94 13.30
C GLY A 71 -4.93 -1.72 12.09
N ALA A 72 -5.36 -0.48 11.82
CA ALA A 72 -6.03 -0.17 10.58
C ALA A 72 -5.02 -0.11 9.43
N ILE A 73 -5.42 -0.64 8.27
CA ILE A 73 -4.55 -0.63 7.08
C ILE A 73 -4.59 0.77 6.49
N GLU A 74 -3.44 1.45 6.49
CA GLU A 74 -3.29 2.73 5.83
C GLU A 74 -3.12 2.58 4.32
N TYR A 75 -2.26 1.66 3.91
CA TYR A 75 -2.08 1.31 2.50
C TYR A 75 -1.43 -0.05 2.30
N GLN A 76 -1.60 -0.58 1.12
CA GLN A 76 -0.98 -1.80 0.65
C GLN A 76 -0.27 -1.53 -0.68
N ILE A 77 0.99 -1.96 -0.79
CA ILE A 77 1.75 -1.92 -2.02
C ILE A 77 2.11 -3.34 -2.43
N ASN A 78 1.77 -3.70 -3.66
CA ASN A 78 2.04 -5.01 -4.24
C ASN A 78 2.42 -4.88 -5.72
N GLN A 79 2.60 -5.98 -6.43
CA GLN A 79 2.97 -5.94 -7.85
C GLN A 79 1.95 -5.22 -8.74
N SER A 80 0.68 -5.15 -8.36
CA SER A 80 -0.33 -4.47 -9.17
C SER A 80 -0.21 -2.94 -9.11
N ASN A 81 0.39 -2.40 -8.02
CA ASN A 81 0.46 -0.97 -7.78
C ASN A 81 1.87 -0.44 -7.45
N GLY A 82 2.93 -1.23 -7.71
CA GLY A 82 4.27 -0.64 -7.68
C GLY A 82 5.42 -1.55 -7.32
N LEU A 83 5.23 -2.63 -6.56
CA LEU A 83 6.31 -3.54 -6.22
C LEU A 83 6.79 -4.38 -7.41
N SER A 84 8.08 -4.73 -7.36
CA SER A 84 8.68 -5.67 -8.29
C SER A 84 8.28 -7.12 -8.01
N ASN A 85 7.98 -7.45 -6.73
CA ASN A 85 7.55 -8.78 -6.29
C ASN A 85 6.61 -8.68 -5.08
N ASN A 86 5.63 -9.60 -4.97
CA ASN A 86 4.70 -9.66 -3.83
C ASN A 86 5.29 -10.32 -2.59
N THR A 87 6.41 -11.03 -2.70
CA THR A 87 7.09 -11.66 -1.58
C THR A 87 8.13 -10.70 -1.00
N VAL A 88 7.84 -10.16 0.18
CA VAL A 88 8.71 -9.23 0.90
C VAL A 88 9.30 -9.96 2.10
N LEU A 89 10.59 -10.29 2.00
CA LEU A 89 11.32 -11.10 3.00
C LEU A 89 11.97 -10.26 4.10
N SER A 90 12.26 -8.99 3.81
CA SER A 90 12.79 -8.07 4.81
C SER A 90 12.28 -6.66 4.58
N VAL A 91 12.10 -5.92 5.67
CA VAL A 91 11.71 -4.50 5.65
C VAL A 91 12.70 -3.75 6.54
N PHE A 92 13.22 -2.63 6.04
CA PHE A 92 14.12 -1.76 6.78
C PHE A 92 13.67 -0.31 6.61
N LEU A 93 13.59 0.43 7.71
CA LEU A 93 13.30 1.87 7.73
C LEU A 93 14.63 2.62 7.85
N ASP A 94 14.94 3.49 6.89
CA ASP A 94 16.14 4.29 6.92
C ASP A 94 15.97 5.57 7.79
N ARG A 95 17.05 6.36 7.88
CA ARG A 95 17.04 7.59 8.70
C ARG A 95 16.15 8.69 8.16
N ASP A 96 15.87 8.65 6.85
CA ASP A 96 14.98 9.58 6.16
C ASP A 96 13.54 9.06 6.12
N GLN A 97 13.26 8.00 6.90
CA GLN A 97 11.95 7.34 7.01
C GLN A 97 11.46 6.70 5.69
N ASN A 98 12.37 6.29 4.82
CA ASN A 98 12.03 5.52 3.65
C ASN A 98 12.14 4.02 3.93
N LEU A 99 11.32 3.23 3.25
CA LEU A 99 11.30 1.78 3.39
C LEU A 99 12.15 1.12 2.30
N TRP A 100 13.07 0.27 2.72
CA TRP A 100 13.83 -0.64 1.87
C TRP A 100 13.28 -2.04 2.03
N LEU A 101 12.90 -2.66 0.94
CA LEU A 101 12.29 -3.98 0.91
C LEU A 101 13.22 -4.97 0.23
N GLY A 102 13.64 -5.99 0.96
CA GLY A 102 14.28 -7.17 0.37
C GLY A 102 13.21 -8.13 -0.12
N LEU A 103 13.15 -8.34 -1.42
CA LEU A 103 12.16 -9.20 -2.07
C LEU A 103 12.75 -10.59 -2.35
N ASP A 104 11.90 -11.54 -2.71
CA ASP A 104 12.37 -12.85 -3.19
C ASP A 104 13.27 -12.71 -4.44
N ASN A 105 13.05 -11.65 -5.23
CA ASN A 105 13.87 -11.34 -6.39
C ASN A 105 14.11 -9.82 -6.49
N GLY A 106 15.14 -9.32 -5.82
CA GLY A 106 15.57 -7.92 -5.89
C GLY A 106 15.27 -7.10 -4.65
N ILE A 107 15.37 -5.79 -4.81
CA ILE A 107 15.17 -4.80 -3.75
C ILE A 107 14.28 -3.69 -4.31
N ASP A 108 13.25 -3.31 -3.55
CA ASP A 108 12.47 -2.11 -3.81
C ASP A 108 12.71 -1.04 -2.74
N TYR A 109 12.63 0.21 -3.16
CA TYR A 109 12.74 1.39 -2.31
C TYR A 109 11.45 2.20 -2.39
N ILE A 110 10.90 2.54 -1.22
CA ILE A 110 9.65 3.29 -1.11
C ILE A 110 9.91 4.56 -0.30
N ASN A 111 9.73 5.70 -0.94
CA ASN A 111 9.71 6.98 -0.26
C ASN A 111 8.30 7.23 0.30
N VAL A 112 8.10 6.99 1.60
CA VAL A 112 6.78 7.11 2.25
C VAL A 112 6.32 8.55 2.43
N THR A 113 7.24 9.52 2.38
CA THR A 113 6.93 10.95 2.48
C THR A 113 6.70 11.60 1.11
N SER A 114 6.91 10.85 0.01
CA SER A 114 6.74 11.38 -1.33
C SER A 114 5.29 11.71 -1.63
N THR A 115 5.05 12.92 -2.08
CA THR A 115 3.76 13.34 -2.64
C THR A 115 3.55 12.84 -4.08
N ILE A 116 4.60 12.27 -4.69
CA ILE A 116 4.55 11.69 -6.03
C ILE A 116 4.10 10.25 -5.93
N LYS A 117 2.99 9.93 -6.61
CA LYS A 117 2.49 8.56 -6.77
C LYS A 117 2.74 8.09 -8.19
N THR A 118 3.32 6.91 -8.35
CA THR A 118 3.55 6.29 -9.65
C THR A 118 2.43 5.29 -9.92
N PHE A 119 1.79 5.43 -11.07
CA PHE A 119 0.84 4.45 -11.58
C PHE A 119 1.41 3.76 -12.81
N ILE A 120 1.42 2.43 -12.80
CA ILE A 120 1.93 1.62 -13.91
C ILE A 120 0.79 0.77 -14.48
N ASP A 121 0.34 1.09 -15.69
CA ASP A 121 -0.61 0.23 -16.42
C ASP A 121 0.11 -1.00 -17.00
N ARG A 122 0.21 -2.06 -16.21
CA ARG A 122 0.83 -3.34 -16.65
C ARG A 122 -0.03 -4.09 -17.66
N THR A 123 -1.29 -3.71 -17.81
CA THR A 123 -2.23 -4.37 -18.73
C THR A 123 -2.27 -3.72 -20.11
N GLY A 124 -1.72 -2.51 -20.23
CA GLY A 124 -1.82 -1.69 -21.44
C GLY A 124 -3.24 -1.22 -21.75
N LYS A 125 -4.17 -1.36 -20.81
CA LYS A 125 -5.59 -1.04 -20.98
C LYS A 125 -5.83 0.46 -21.22
N LEU A 126 -5.04 1.31 -20.58
CA LEU A 126 -5.16 2.77 -20.73
C LEU A 126 -4.56 3.27 -22.05
N GLY A 127 -3.57 2.55 -22.59
CA GLY A 127 -2.85 2.96 -23.77
C GLY A 127 -1.96 4.19 -23.53
N THR A 128 -1.77 4.99 -24.58
CA THR A 128 -0.98 6.23 -24.49
C THR A 128 -1.84 7.34 -23.91
N ILE A 129 -1.42 7.91 -22.78
CA ILE A 129 -2.11 9.04 -22.16
C ILE A 129 -1.62 10.35 -22.81
N TYR A 130 -2.55 11.16 -23.25
CA TYR A 130 -2.28 12.46 -23.87
C TYR A 130 -2.51 13.62 -22.93
N ASP A 131 -3.49 13.48 -22.01
CA ASP A 131 -3.84 14.54 -21.08
C ASP A 131 -4.47 13.96 -19.80
N ALA A 132 -4.39 14.73 -18.72
CA ALA A 132 -4.97 14.38 -17.43
C ALA A 132 -5.55 15.62 -16.76
N ILE A 133 -6.74 15.50 -16.18
CA ILE A 133 -7.36 16.56 -15.39
C ILE A 133 -7.95 16.00 -14.10
N TYR A 134 -7.75 16.75 -13.01
CA TYR A 134 -8.39 16.49 -11.74
C TYR A 134 -9.59 17.42 -11.58
N TYR A 135 -10.80 16.85 -11.48
CA TYR A 135 -12.02 17.62 -11.40
C TYR A 135 -13.02 16.95 -10.45
N GLN A 136 -13.52 17.70 -9.46
CA GLN A 136 -14.48 17.24 -8.44
C GLN A 136 -14.05 15.91 -7.77
N ASP A 137 -12.80 15.83 -7.35
CA ASP A 137 -12.16 14.66 -6.72
C ASP A 137 -11.99 13.43 -7.61
N TYR A 138 -12.30 13.53 -8.91
CA TYR A 138 -12.05 12.50 -9.90
C TYR A 138 -10.81 12.82 -10.73
N LEU A 139 -10.00 11.82 -11.03
CA LEU A 139 -8.91 11.94 -12.00
C LEU A 139 -9.37 11.39 -13.35
N TYR A 140 -9.38 12.24 -14.37
CA TYR A 140 -9.68 11.85 -15.74
C TYR A 140 -8.40 11.76 -16.57
N LEU A 141 -8.34 10.74 -17.45
CA LEU A 141 -7.23 10.53 -18.37
C LEU A 141 -7.77 10.47 -19.81
N GLY A 142 -7.27 11.36 -20.66
CA GLY A 142 -7.48 11.29 -22.10
C GLY A 142 -6.42 10.41 -22.75
N SER A 143 -6.81 9.39 -23.49
CA SER A 143 -5.90 8.44 -24.11
C SER A 143 -6.17 8.21 -25.60
N ASN A 144 -5.31 7.42 -26.25
CA ASN A 144 -5.53 6.96 -27.61
C ASN A 144 -6.68 5.97 -27.77
N GLN A 145 -7.22 5.46 -26.65
CA GLN A 145 -8.33 4.49 -26.63
C GLN A 145 -9.67 5.10 -26.19
N GLY A 146 -9.63 6.25 -25.50
CA GLY A 146 -10.81 6.92 -24.98
C GLY A 146 -10.55 7.72 -23.71
N LEU A 147 -11.63 8.04 -23.02
CA LEU A 147 -11.60 8.69 -21.70
C LEU A 147 -11.68 7.65 -20.61
N TYR A 148 -10.84 7.80 -19.61
CA TYR A 148 -10.87 7.01 -18.39
C TYR A 148 -11.08 7.90 -17.19
N VAL A 149 -11.72 7.37 -16.15
CA VAL A 149 -11.96 8.06 -14.89
C VAL A 149 -11.57 7.18 -13.70
N ARG A 150 -10.92 7.79 -12.73
CA ARG A 150 -10.64 7.18 -11.43
C ARG A 150 -11.40 7.93 -10.34
N PRO A 151 -12.38 7.28 -9.69
CA PRO A 151 -13.10 7.86 -8.57
C PRO A 151 -12.22 8.10 -7.34
N PRO A 152 -12.62 9.00 -6.42
CA PRO A 152 -11.97 9.17 -5.12
C PRO A 152 -11.90 7.85 -4.36
N GLY A 153 -10.74 7.58 -3.72
CA GLY A 153 -10.51 6.35 -2.95
C GLY A 153 -10.35 5.07 -3.79
N SER A 154 -10.40 5.14 -5.13
CA SER A 154 -10.16 4.00 -6.01
C SER A 154 -8.74 4.02 -6.56
N GLU A 155 -8.13 2.85 -6.66
CA GLU A 155 -6.86 2.65 -7.39
C GLU A 155 -7.08 2.28 -8.87
N GLN A 156 -8.33 2.06 -9.30
CA GLN A 156 -8.64 1.57 -10.63
C GLN A 156 -9.25 2.65 -11.52
N PHE A 157 -8.77 2.68 -12.78
CA PHE A 157 -9.37 3.48 -13.84
C PHE A 157 -10.50 2.71 -14.53
N GLN A 158 -11.61 3.40 -14.76
CA GLN A 158 -12.79 2.89 -15.46
C GLN A 158 -12.91 3.60 -16.82
N PHE A 159 -13.22 2.85 -17.86
CA PHE A 159 -13.50 3.42 -19.16
C PHE A 159 -14.85 4.16 -19.14
N VAL A 160 -14.88 5.35 -19.74
CA VAL A 160 -16.12 6.10 -19.89
C VAL A 160 -16.77 5.69 -21.20
N GLU A 161 -17.88 4.98 -21.11
CA GLU A 161 -18.59 4.46 -22.26
C GLU A 161 -18.98 5.56 -23.26
N GLY A 162 -18.87 5.26 -24.55
CA GLY A 162 -19.17 6.20 -25.63
C GLY A 162 -18.01 7.14 -26.02
N THR A 163 -16.85 7.03 -25.38
CA THR A 163 -15.68 7.88 -25.66
C THR A 163 -14.60 7.16 -26.47
N ASN A 164 -14.96 6.13 -27.22
CA ASN A 164 -14.00 5.37 -28.05
C ASN A 164 -13.26 6.30 -29.02
N GLY A 165 -11.96 6.19 -29.05
CA GLY A 165 -11.07 6.97 -29.92
C GLY A 165 -10.10 7.85 -29.16
N GLN A 166 -9.44 8.76 -29.86
CA GLN A 166 -8.37 9.57 -29.28
C GLN A 166 -8.93 10.77 -28.54
N VAL A 167 -8.61 10.89 -27.25
CA VAL A 167 -8.96 12.04 -26.41
C VAL A 167 -7.66 12.80 -26.11
N TRP A 168 -7.41 13.85 -26.89
CA TRP A 168 -6.16 14.60 -26.87
C TRP A 168 -6.07 15.67 -25.79
N ASN A 169 -7.20 16.23 -25.38
CA ASN A 169 -7.24 17.37 -24.49
C ASN A 169 -8.47 17.35 -23.62
N LEU A 170 -8.27 17.59 -22.33
CA LEU A 170 -9.30 17.71 -21.31
C LEU A 170 -9.31 19.15 -20.79
N ARG A 171 -10.47 19.78 -20.76
CA ARG A 171 -10.61 21.16 -20.24
C ARG A 171 -11.76 21.24 -19.27
N ASN A 172 -11.58 22.08 -18.27
CA ASN A 172 -12.61 22.48 -17.31
C ASN A 172 -13.28 23.77 -17.82
#